data_fef3dd9a04c4c14f01169b983d08cbcd
#
_entry.id   fef3dd9a04c4c14f01169b983d08cbcd
#
_cell.length_a   1.000
_cell.length_b   1.000
_cell.length_c   1.000
_cell.angle_alpha   90.00
_cell.angle_beta   90.00
_cell.angle_gamma   90.00
#
_symmetry.space_group_name_H-M   'P 1'
#
loop_
_entity.id
_entity.type
_entity.pdbx_description
1 polymer ?
#
loop_
_entity_poly.entity_id
_entity_poly.type
_entity_poly.pdbx_seq_one_letter_code
_entity_poly.pdbx_strand_id
1 'polypeptide(L)' 'SDKSLSKSKVLEEINELIEAVDKDTNKIHEAADVFYHLIIYLEANNIKIEDIESELEKRKKSNE' A
#
# COMPACT_ATOMS: atom_id res chain seq x y z
N SER A 1 3.06 -17.03 -8.07
CA SER A 1 4.01 -15.96 -7.94
C SER A 1 4.70 -16.02 -6.58
N ASP A 2 5.81 -15.38 -6.50
CA ASP A 2 6.69 -15.44 -5.35
C ASP A 2 6.31 -14.35 -4.33
N LYS A 3 5.97 -14.76 -3.12
CA LYS A 3 5.59 -13.82 -2.06
C LYS A 3 6.76 -12.92 -1.67
N SER A 4 7.99 -13.42 -1.76
CA SER A 4 9.17 -12.59 -1.45
C SER A 4 9.33 -11.46 -2.46
N LEU A 5 9.05 -11.72 -3.74
CA LEU A 5 9.12 -10.67 -4.75
C LEU A 5 8.05 -9.61 -4.51
N SER A 6 6.84 -10.02 -4.13
CA SER A 6 5.77 -9.08 -3.83
C SER A 6 6.15 -8.17 -2.67
N LYS A 7 6.78 -8.74 -1.64
CA LYS A 7 7.23 -7.99 -0.48
C LYS A 7 8.30 -6.97 -0.86
N SER A 8 9.30 -7.41 -1.63
CA SER A 8 10.39 -6.53 -2.07
C SER A 8 9.87 -5.37 -2.91
N LYS A 9 8.89 -5.67 -3.75
CA LYS A 9 8.32 -4.63 -4.63
C LYS A 9 7.58 -3.58 -3.82
N VAL A 10 6.82 -4.00 -2.81
CA VAL A 10 6.12 -3.03 -1.95
C VAL A 10 7.11 -2.10 -1.28
N LEU A 11 8.19 -2.65 -0.72
CA LEU A 11 9.21 -1.82 -0.06
C LEU A 11 9.87 -0.86 -1.04
N GLU A 12 10.16 -1.34 -2.23
CA GLU A 12 10.76 -0.50 -3.28
C GLU A 12 9.85 0.68 -3.63
N GLU A 13 8.55 0.41 -3.83
CA GLU A 13 7.62 1.46 -4.21
C GLU A 13 7.40 2.48 -3.09
N ILE A 14 7.41 2.03 -1.84
CA ILE A 14 7.31 2.95 -0.71
C ILE A 14 8.50 3.91 -0.70
N ASN A 15 9.69 3.39 -0.92
CA ASN A 15 10.89 4.23 -0.96
C ASN A 15 10.86 5.22 -2.10
N GLU A 16 10.33 4.81 -3.26
CA GLU A 16 10.18 5.70 -4.41
C GLU A 16 9.18 6.82 -4.12
N LEU A 17 8.11 6.50 -3.41
CA LEU A 17 7.13 7.51 -3.03
C LEU A 17 7.75 8.53 -2.08
N ILE A 18 8.49 8.06 -1.08
CA ILE A 18 9.15 8.95 -0.13
C ILE A 18 10.11 9.90 -0.88
N GLU A 19 10.88 9.35 -1.80
CA GLU A 19 11.80 10.16 -2.60
C GLU A 19 11.05 11.19 -3.44
N ALA A 20 9.93 10.78 -4.05
CA ALA A 20 9.12 11.67 -4.87
C ALA A 20 8.55 12.82 -4.05
N VAL A 21 8.14 12.55 -2.81
CA VAL A 21 7.65 13.59 -1.91
C VAL A 21 8.77 14.56 -1.56
N ASP A 22 9.96 14.04 -1.24
CA ASP A 22 11.11 14.86 -0.90
C ASP A 22 11.54 15.78 -2.04
N LYS A 23 11.44 15.27 -3.27
CA LYS A 23 11.82 16.02 -4.47
C LYS A 23 10.66 16.78 -5.10
N ASP A 24 9.46 16.58 -4.59
CA ASP A 24 8.24 17.21 -5.12
C ASP A 24 8.04 16.88 -6.60
N THR A 25 8.16 15.60 -6.95
CA THR A 25 7.98 15.13 -8.33
C THR A 25 7.15 13.85 -8.35
N ASN A 26 6.27 13.72 -9.32
CA ASN A 26 5.53 12.47 -9.60
C ASN A 26 4.91 11.80 -8.38
N LYS A 27 4.49 12.58 -7.40
CA LYS A 27 3.97 12.04 -6.13
C LYS A 27 2.73 11.17 -6.33
N ILE A 28 1.82 11.63 -7.18
CA ILE A 28 0.58 10.90 -7.42
C ILE A 28 0.87 9.55 -8.10
N HIS A 29 1.75 9.58 -9.10
CA HIS A 29 2.15 8.38 -9.80
C HIS A 29 2.78 7.37 -8.83
N GLU A 30 3.70 7.82 -8.00
CA GLU A 30 4.37 6.93 -7.07
C GLU A 30 3.42 6.44 -5.98
N ALA A 31 2.48 7.27 -5.53
CA ALA A 31 1.47 6.82 -4.58
C ALA A 31 0.58 5.74 -5.18
N ALA A 32 0.20 5.90 -6.44
CA ALA A 32 -0.60 4.90 -7.14
C ALA A 32 0.16 3.58 -7.25
N ASP A 33 1.45 3.63 -7.54
CA ASP A 33 2.29 2.43 -7.60
C ASP A 33 2.34 1.71 -6.26
N VAL A 34 2.44 2.46 -5.15
CA VAL A 34 2.44 1.86 -3.82
C VAL A 34 1.11 1.12 -3.59
N PHE A 35 0.00 1.77 -3.87
CA PHE A 35 -1.31 1.16 -3.68
C PHE A 35 -1.46 -0.10 -4.53
N TYR A 36 -1.03 -0.04 -5.78
CA TYR A 36 -1.13 -1.17 -6.69
C TYR A 36 -0.35 -2.38 -6.16
N HIS A 37 0.91 -2.17 -5.80
CA HIS A 37 1.75 -3.28 -5.34
C HIS A 37 1.35 -3.76 -3.95
N LEU A 38 0.83 -2.87 -3.12
CA LEU A 38 0.31 -3.27 -1.82
C LEU A 38 -0.90 -4.19 -1.98
N ILE A 39 -1.80 -3.85 -2.89
CA ILE A 39 -2.98 -4.68 -3.14
C ILE A 39 -2.56 -6.08 -3.61
N ILE A 40 -1.59 -6.15 -4.52
CA ILE A 40 -1.09 -7.43 -4.99
C ILE A 40 -0.50 -8.25 -3.83
N TYR A 41 0.27 -7.59 -2.98
CA TYR A 41 0.87 -8.24 -1.82
C TYR A 41 -0.20 -8.78 -0.86
N LEU A 42 -1.23 -7.97 -0.60
CA LEU A 42 -2.32 -8.38 0.27
C LEU A 42 -3.06 -9.60 -0.30
N GLU A 43 -3.35 -9.58 -1.60
CA GLU A 43 -4.02 -10.69 -2.26
C GLU A 43 -3.18 -11.96 -2.22
N ALA A 44 -1.88 -11.83 -2.42
CA ALA A 44 -0.96 -12.96 -2.37
C ALA A 44 -0.94 -13.62 -0.99
N ASN A 45 -1.28 -12.86 0.04
CA ASN A 45 -1.28 -13.34 1.42
C ASN A 45 -2.69 -13.57 1.98
N ASN A 46 -3.67 -13.61 1.10
CA ASN A 46 -5.08 -13.90 1.46
C ASN A 46 -5.68 -12.87 2.41
N ILE A 47 -5.23 -11.62 2.30
CA ILE A 47 -5.78 -10.52 3.08
C ILE A 47 -6.78 -9.79 2.19
N LYS A 48 -8.02 -9.75 2.60
CA LYS A 48 -9.09 -9.15 1.80
C LYS A 48 -9.22 -7.67 2.09
N ILE A 49 -9.39 -6.89 1.03
CA ILE A 49 -9.56 -5.44 1.15
C ILE A 49 -10.79 -5.10 1.98
N GLU A 50 -11.86 -5.88 1.85
CA GLU A 50 -13.08 -5.66 2.63
C GLU A 50 -12.81 -5.73 4.12
N ASP A 51 -11.92 -6.63 4.54
CA ASP A 51 -11.58 -6.76 5.96
C ASP A 51 -10.81 -5.54 6.46
N ILE A 52 -9.95 -4.99 5.60
CA ILE A 52 -9.21 -3.78 5.92
C ILE A 52 -10.18 -2.61 6.05
N GLU A 53 -11.12 -2.51 5.11
CA GLU A 53 -12.13 -1.45 5.14
C GLU A 53 -12.96 -1.51 6.43
N SER A 54 -13.33 -2.73 6.83
CA SER A 54 -14.10 -2.92 8.06
C SER A 54 -13.31 -2.46 9.28
N GLU A 55 -12.03 -2.79 9.31
CA GLU A 55 -11.17 -2.39 10.43
C GLU A 55 -11.03 -0.87 10.50
N LEU A 56 -10.88 -0.21 9.36
CA LEU A 56 -10.76 1.24 9.30
C LEU A 56 -12.06 1.91 9.77
N GLU A 57 -13.20 1.35 9.38
CA GLU A 57 -14.50 1.85 9.85
C GLU A 57 -14.61 1.78 11.36
N LYS A 58 -14.18 0.69 11.95
CA LYS A 58 -14.19 0.52 13.40
C LYS A 58 -13.34 1.58 14.08
N ARG A 59 -12.16 1.84 13.54
CA ARG A 59 -11.25 2.85 14.13
C ARG A 59 -11.84 4.25 14.03
N LYS A 60 -12.50 4.53 12.93
CA LYS A 60 -13.14 5.81 12.71
C LYS A 60 -14.22 6.06 13.77
N LYS A 61 -15.05 5.04 14.03
CA LYS A 61 -16.11 5.15 15.03
C LYS A 61 -15.55 5.31 16.44
N SER A 62 -14.45 4.62 16.73
CA SER A 62 -13.82 4.70 18.04
C SER A 62 -13.25 6.07 18.33
N ASN A 63 -12.87 6.81 17.31
CA ASN A 63 -12.27 8.13 17.47
C ASN A 63 -13.28 9.26 17.54
N GLU A 64 -14.53 8.92 17.41
CA GLU A 64 -15.61 9.88 17.56
C GLU A 64 -16.06 9.95 19.02
#